data_7be59f7935879454388cf6870cf96d26
#
_entry.id   7be59f7935879454388cf6870cf96d26
#
_cell.length_a   1.000
_cell.length_b   1.000
_cell.length_c   1.000
_cell.angle_alpha   90.00
_cell.angle_beta   90.00
_cell.angle_gamma   90.00
#
_symmetry.space_group_name_H-M   'P 1'
#
loop_
_entity.id
_entity.type
_entity.pdbx_description
1 polymer ?
#
loop_
_entity_poly.entity_id
_entity_poly.type
_entity_poly.pdbx_seq_one_letter_code
_entity_poly.pdbx_strand_id
1 'polypeptide(L)'
;MKHDLKVYLRLLSYLKPYWGVAILVVIGFAMNAATEVSVAKLLEKIIEAIQHRDQGFTTLFPILVVVVMFFRGLGLFMGGYFTAVISRNLVFNIRQEVFAKLLRLPSQYYLDNNSGHITAKIMYNVEQLTAASTESLRTIVQQGLITLALLGYLIYSNWRLTLCILIFAPLIGLLIRKAAKRMRKLSIQVQDTMGDVNHVVQETVNGHLVVKGFGGQGYEQQRFKDTSLENLRRGLKMVVVQQLNSPIVQLIMSIALSIVMWIALRPEILQDTSAGQFVAYITAAGMLSRPIKALTDVNEKIQRGMAAAHSVFEILDLPEEKNTGTLTPVLKGNIDFKDVNLVYVDGYQALHNFNLSVKEGETIALVGRSGAGKTSLVNLLVRFQDTTSGQILFDGIDIQDIEINSLRTQVAMVNQQVVLFNRTVRDNIAYGQLENASDEEVIAAAKAAYAHDFIMALPQGYNTKLGAQGLNLSGGQRQRIAIARAILKNAPVLILDEATSALDNESEYFIQRAFDAAMRDRTTIVIAHRLSTIENADRIVVMDKGRIVEQGTHAELIAKQGAYYQLHQRNFEEN
;
A
#
# COMPACT_ATOMS: atom_id res chain seq x y z
N MET A 1 -1.90 19.80 -14.00
CA MET A 1 -2.51 19.40 -15.31
C MET A 1 -1.64 18.47 -16.14
N LYS A 2 -0.39 18.82 -16.56
CA LYS A 2 0.44 17.89 -17.37
C LYS A 2 0.86 16.64 -16.61
N HIS A 3 1.10 16.74 -15.30
CA HIS A 3 1.48 15.61 -14.45
C HIS A 3 0.28 14.67 -14.20
N ASP A 4 -0.88 15.22 -13.89
CA ASP A 4 -2.12 14.46 -13.72
C ASP A 4 -2.49 13.66 -14.97
N LEU A 5 -2.26 14.25 -16.17
CA LEU A 5 -2.53 13.56 -17.43
C LEU A 5 -1.62 12.34 -17.64
N LYS A 6 -0.33 12.42 -17.25
CA LYS A 6 0.59 11.29 -17.32
C LYS A 6 0.16 10.14 -16.42
N VAL A 7 -0.24 10.46 -15.18
CA VAL A 7 -0.74 9.46 -14.22
C VAL A 7 -2.00 8.80 -14.74
N TYR A 8 -2.93 9.57 -15.31
CA TYR A 8 -4.15 9.04 -15.89
C TYR A 8 -3.88 8.14 -17.11
N LEU A 9 -2.97 8.54 -18.00
CA LEU A 9 -2.57 7.73 -19.15
C LEU A 9 -1.87 6.43 -18.73
N ARG A 10 -1.02 6.49 -17.69
CA ARG A 10 -0.41 5.29 -17.10
C ARG A 10 -1.49 4.35 -16.56
N LEU A 11 -2.48 4.88 -15.86
CA LEU A 11 -3.61 4.09 -15.37
C LEU A 11 -4.39 3.43 -16.50
N LEU A 12 -4.66 4.15 -17.58
CA LEU A 12 -5.31 3.60 -18.76
C LEU A 12 -4.47 2.50 -19.44
N SER A 13 -3.13 2.56 -19.33
CA SER A 13 -2.28 1.52 -19.90
C SER A 13 -2.48 0.15 -19.25
N TYR A 14 -2.87 0.09 -17.99
CA TYR A 14 -3.21 -1.16 -17.29
C TYR A 14 -4.50 -1.80 -17.82
N LEU A 15 -5.32 -1.05 -18.56
CA LEU A 15 -6.53 -1.58 -19.20
C LEU A 15 -6.23 -2.28 -20.55
N LYS A 16 -5.07 -2.02 -21.15
CA LYS A 16 -4.71 -2.60 -22.46
C LYS A 16 -4.86 -4.12 -22.55
N PRO A 17 -4.47 -4.93 -21.54
CA PRO A 17 -4.63 -6.40 -21.63
C PRO A 17 -6.10 -6.85 -21.70
N TYR A 18 -7.04 -5.98 -21.28
CA TYR A 18 -8.47 -6.30 -21.14
C TYR A 18 -9.33 -5.74 -22.29
N TRP A 19 -8.71 -5.34 -23.43
CA TRP A 19 -9.43 -4.74 -24.56
C TRP A 19 -10.57 -5.61 -25.09
N GLY A 20 -10.39 -6.94 -25.14
CA GLY A 20 -11.43 -7.86 -25.56
C GLY A 20 -12.65 -7.86 -24.62
N VAL A 21 -12.40 -7.80 -23.30
CA VAL A 21 -13.46 -7.69 -22.29
C VAL A 21 -14.11 -6.30 -22.36
N ALA A 22 -13.34 -5.24 -22.66
CA ALA A 22 -13.86 -3.89 -22.83
C ALA A 22 -14.85 -3.78 -24.00
N ILE A 23 -14.65 -4.52 -25.08
CA ILE A 23 -15.62 -4.60 -26.19
C ILE A 23 -16.95 -5.16 -25.69
N LEU A 24 -16.95 -6.23 -24.88
CA LEU A 24 -18.19 -6.78 -24.29
C LEU A 24 -18.90 -5.77 -23.37
N VAL A 25 -18.14 -4.95 -22.62
CA VAL A 25 -18.68 -3.83 -21.84
C VAL A 25 -19.41 -2.84 -22.74
N VAL A 26 -18.76 -2.42 -23.85
CA VAL A 26 -19.35 -1.47 -24.81
C VAL A 26 -20.60 -2.05 -25.47
N ILE A 27 -20.57 -3.32 -25.90
CA ILE A 27 -21.73 -4.00 -26.48
C ILE A 27 -22.89 -4.05 -25.48
N GLY A 28 -22.63 -4.45 -24.23
CA GLY A 28 -23.65 -4.50 -23.19
C GLY A 28 -24.29 -3.13 -22.93
N PHE A 29 -23.49 -2.07 -22.83
CA PHE A 29 -24.02 -0.72 -22.62
C PHE A 29 -24.63 -0.10 -23.88
N ALA A 30 -24.17 -0.47 -25.07
CA ALA A 30 -24.82 -0.07 -26.33
C ALA A 30 -26.21 -0.70 -26.44
N MET A 31 -26.34 -1.99 -26.08
CA MET A 31 -27.65 -2.66 -26.02
C MET A 31 -28.57 -1.97 -24.98
N ASN A 32 -28.06 -1.62 -23.80
CA ASN A 32 -28.81 -0.84 -22.83
C ASN A 32 -29.22 0.55 -23.39
N ALA A 33 -28.33 1.27 -24.07
CA ALA A 33 -28.64 2.55 -24.66
C ALA A 33 -29.69 2.45 -25.77
N ALA A 34 -29.65 1.41 -26.60
CA ALA A 34 -30.66 1.13 -27.61
C ALA A 34 -32.04 0.90 -27.00
N THR A 35 -32.11 0.21 -25.85
CA THR A 35 -33.39 -0.02 -25.15
C THR A 35 -34.01 1.25 -24.58
N GLU A 36 -33.20 2.25 -24.17
CA GLU A 36 -33.72 3.56 -23.73
C GLU A 36 -34.45 4.29 -24.87
N VAL A 37 -33.88 4.25 -26.08
CA VAL A 37 -34.53 4.80 -27.27
C VAL A 37 -35.77 3.97 -27.65
N SER A 38 -35.68 2.64 -27.54
CA SER A 38 -36.83 1.76 -27.83
C SER A 38 -38.03 2.02 -26.92
N VAL A 39 -37.80 2.38 -25.66
CA VAL A 39 -38.88 2.76 -24.73
C VAL A 39 -39.62 4.01 -25.22
N ALA A 40 -38.87 5.05 -25.65
CA ALA A 40 -39.48 6.26 -26.22
C ALA A 40 -40.28 5.96 -27.50
N LYS A 41 -39.70 5.11 -28.38
CA LYS A 41 -40.36 4.71 -29.63
C LYS A 41 -41.57 3.81 -29.44
N LEU A 42 -41.56 2.92 -28.42
CA LEU A 42 -42.73 2.14 -28.02
C LEU A 42 -43.86 3.04 -27.52
N LEU A 43 -43.53 4.10 -26.76
CA LEU A 43 -44.51 5.07 -26.29
C LEU A 43 -45.13 5.84 -27.45
N GLU A 44 -44.37 6.23 -28.48
CA GLU A 44 -44.87 6.82 -29.74
C GLU A 44 -45.92 5.88 -30.37
N LYS A 45 -45.50 4.63 -30.60
CA LYS A 45 -46.30 3.61 -31.29
C LYS A 45 -47.59 3.23 -30.55
N ILE A 46 -47.56 3.12 -29.22
CA ILE A 46 -48.78 2.79 -28.48
C ILE A 46 -49.80 3.93 -28.50
N ILE A 47 -49.35 5.19 -28.47
CA ILE A 47 -50.25 6.33 -28.56
C ILE A 47 -50.90 6.37 -29.95
N GLU A 48 -50.14 6.19 -31.03
CA GLU A 48 -50.64 6.09 -32.39
C GLU A 48 -51.64 4.94 -32.55
N ALA A 49 -51.33 3.75 -32.00
CA ALA A 49 -52.22 2.60 -32.06
C ALA A 49 -53.55 2.82 -31.32
N ILE A 50 -53.51 3.52 -30.17
CA ILE A 50 -54.74 3.92 -29.45
C ILE A 50 -55.57 4.90 -30.28
N GLN A 51 -54.93 5.91 -30.94
CA GLN A 51 -55.63 6.87 -31.74
C GLN A 51 -56.25 6.26 -32.99
N HIS A 52 -55.55 5.33 -33.64
CA HIS A 52 -56.05 4.66 -34.87
C HIS A 52 -56.82 3.35 -34.57
N ARG A 53 -57.02 2.98 -33.29
CA ARG A 53 -57.69 1.76 -32.87
C ARG A 53 -57.07 0.48 -33.45
N ASP A 54 -55.76 0.44 -33.60
CA ASP A 54 -55.02 -0.73 -34.10
C ASP A 54 -54.96 -1.83 -33.03
N GLN A 55 -55.87 -2.80 -33.16
CA GLN A 55 -55.97 -3.93 -32.23
C GLN A 55 -54.76 -4.90 -32.34
N GLY A 56 -54.14 -4.99 -33.53
CA GLY A 56 -52.96 -5.84 -33.75
C GLY A 56 -51.76 -5.38 -32.92
N PHE A 57 -51.44 -4.08 -32.98
CA PHE A 57 -50.32 -3.54 -32.21
C PHE A 57 -50.60 -3.52 -30.70
N THR A 58 -51.84 -3.20 -30.28
CA THR A 58 -52.20 -3.20 -28.84
C THR A 58 -52.06 -4.58 -28.21
N THR A 59 -52.29 -5.67 -28.96
CA THR A 59 -52.08 -7.05 -28.48
C THR A 59 -50.60 -7.42 -28.42
N LEU A 60 -49.78 -6.93 -29.35
CA LEU A 60 -48.32 -7.19 -29.43
C LEU A 60 -47.51 -6.36 -28.42
N PHE A 61 -48.04 -5.19 -28.02
CA PHE A 61 -47.30 -4.20 -27.19
C PHE A 61 -46.79 -4.80 -25.86
N PRO A 62 -47.54 -5.56 -25.06
CA PRO A 62 -47.05 -6.14 -23.81
C PRO A 62 -45.85 -7.06 -24.03
N ILE A 63 -45.83 -7.81 -25.12
CA ILE A 63 -44.72 -8.72 -25.49
C ILE A 63 -43.48 -7.90 -25.84
N LEU A 64 -43.65 -6.84 -26.64
CA LEU A 64 -42.53 -5.94 -26.99
C LEU A 64 -41.92 -5.27 -25.77
N VAL A 65 -42.75 -4.86 -24.79
CA VAL A 65 -42.25 -4.27 -23.54
C VAL A 65 -41.38 -5.28 -22.79
N VAL A 66 -41.86 -6.55 -22.64
CA VAL A 66 -41.09 -7.59 -21.97
C VAL A 66 -39.77 -7.87 -22.68
N VAL A 67 -39.77 -7.94 -24.03
CA VAL A 67 -38.56 -8.16 -24.84
C VAL A 67 -37.56 -7.01 -24.65
N VAL A 68 -38.02 -5.76 -24.72
CA VAL A 68 -37.15 -4.59 -24.51
C VAL A 68 -36.58 -4.59 -23.11
N MET A 69 -37.36 -4.91 -22.07
CA MET A 69 -36.87 -4.97 -20.70
C MET A 69 -35.91 -6.15 -20.47
N PHE A 70 -36.11 -7.28 -21.15
CA PHE A 70 -35.17 -8.40 -21.12
C PHE A 70 -33.81 -8.00 -21.69
N PHE A 71 -33.79 -7.39 -22.89
CA PHE A 71 -32.53 -6.91 -23.47
C PHE A 71 -31.88 -5.79 -22.67
N ARG A 72 -32.68 -4.92 -22.03
CA ARG A 72 -32.18 -3.92 -21.08
C ARG A 72 -31.46 -4.57 -19.89
N GLY A 73 -32.09 -5.57 -19.28
CA GLY A 73 -31.52 -6.32 -18.17
C GLY A 73 -30.24 -7.06 -18.57
N LEU A 74 -30.26 -7.73 -19.73
CA LEU A 74 -29.10 -8.42 -20.27
C LEU A 74 -27.94 -7.46 -20.55
N GLY A 75 -28.21 -6.30 -21.17
CA GLY A 75 -27.21 -5.26 -21.45
C GLY A 75 -26.59 -4.68 -20.20
N LEU A 76 -27.40 -4.39 -19.17
CA LEU A 76 -26.93 -3.92 -17.87
C LEU A 76 -26.08 -4.98 -17.16
N PHE A 77 -26.52 -6.24 -17.19
CA PHE A 77 -25.77 -7.35 -16.62
C PHE A 77 -24.41 -7.52 -17.32
N MET A 78 -24.39 -7.62 -18.64
CA MET A 78 -23.16 -7.76 -19.40
C MET A 78 -22.20 -6.59 -19.14
N GLY A 79 -22.65 -5.36 -19.33
CA GLY A 79 -21.85 -4.17 -19.10
C GLY A 79 -21.31 -4.09 -17.67
N GLY A 80 -22.16 -4.39 -16.68
CA GLY A 80 -21.80 -4.38 -15.26
C GLY A 80 -20.81 -5.49 -14.87
N TYR A 81 -21.12 -6.73 -15.27
CA TYR A 81 -20.29 -7.90 -14.94
C TYR A 81 -18.89 -7.79 -15.53
N PHE A 82 -18.78 -7.51 -16.83
CA PHE A 82 -17.47 -7.40 -17.48
C PHE A 82 -16.66 -6.18 -16.98
N THR A 83 -17.33 -5.08 -16.60
CA THR A 83 -16.65 -3.99 -15.89
C THR A 83 -16.09 -4.45 -14.55
N ALA A 84 -16.85 -5.24 -13.78
CA ALA A 84 -16.37 -5.78 -12.52
C ALA A 84 -15.21 -6.75 -12.70
N VAL A 85 -15.22 -7.59 -13.75
CA VAL A 85 -14.09 -8.46 -14.11
C VAL A 85 -12.83 -7.64 -14.35
N ILE A 86 -12.89 -6.59 -15.17
CA ILE A 86 -11.76 -5.69 -15.41
C ILE A 86 -11.27 -5.09 -14.09
N SER A 87 -12.19 -4.57 -13.27
CA SER A 87 -11.87 -3.90 -12.00
C SER A 87 -11.11 -4.83 -11.04
N ARG A 88 -11.63 -6.05 -10.84
CA ARG A 88 -11.03 -7.01 -9.89
C ARG A 88 -9.66 -7.50 -10.33
N ASN A 89 -9.49 -7.78 -11.63
CA ASN A 89 -8.19 -8.15 -12.17
C ASN A 89 -7.18 -7.00 -12.07
N LEU A 90 -7.62 -5.76 -12.29
CA LEU A 90 -6.77 -4.59 -12.16
C LEU A 90 -6.28 -4.41 -10.71
N VAL A 91 -7.18 -4.53 -9.72
CA VAL A 91 -6.81 -4.52 -8.28
C VAL A 91 -5.78 -5.59 -7.98
N PHE A 92 -6.02 -6.82 -8.46
CA PHE A 92 -5.12 -7.95 -8.25
C PHE A 92 -3.72 -7.66 -8.82
N ASN A 93 -3.63 -7.24 -10.08
CA ASN A 93 -2.35 -7.00 -10.73
C ASN A 93 -1.56 -5.84 -10.07
N ILE A 94 -2.23 -4.72 -9.77
CA ILE A 94 -1.57 -3.58 -9.13
C ILE A 94 -1.10 -3.95 -7.71
N ARG A 95 -1.89 -4.72 -6.95
CA ARG A 95 -1.48 -5.20 -5.62
C ARG A 95 -0.24 -6.09 -5.72
N GLN A 96 -0.19 -7.00 -6.69
CA GLN A 96 0.97 -7.85 -6.93
C GLN A 96 2.21 -7.03 -7.29
N GLU A 97 2.06 -6.05 -8.19
CA GLU A 97 3.16 -5.19 -8.61
C GLU A 97 3.69 -4.33 -7.45
N VAL A 98 2.80 -3.71 -6.67
CA VAL A 98 3.17 -2.91 -5.49
C VAL A 98 3.83 -3.79 -4.43
N PHE A 99 3.30 -4.99 -4.17
CA PHE A 99 3.89 -5.91 -3.19
C PHE A 99 5.26 -6.40 -3.64
N ALA A 100 5.42 -6.78 -4.91
CA ALA A 100 6.72 -7.15 -5.47
C ALA A 100 7.73 -6.00 -5.41
N LYS A 101 7.27 -4.76 -5.67
CA LYS A 101 8.09 -3.56 -5.55
C LYS A 101 8.55 -3.32 -4.11
N LEU A 102 7.64 -3.45 -3.14
CA LEU A 102 7.99 -3.31 -1.73
C LEU A 102 9.11 -4.26 -1.32
N LEU A 103 9.07 -5.53 -1.73
CA LEU A 103 10.12 -6.50 -1.40
C LEU A 103 11.52 -6.14 -1.96
N ARG A 104 11.59 -5.18 -2.91
CA ARG A 104 12.83 -4.73 -3.54
C ARG A 104 13.26 -3.32 -3.12
N LEU A 105 12.49 -2.65 -2.27
CA LEU A 105 12.83 -1.31 -1.79
C LEU A 105 13.97 -1.38 -0.77
N PRO A 106 14.84 -0.35 -0.72
CA PRO A 106 15.90 -0.26 0.29
C PRO A 106 15.33 -0.27 1.71
N SER A 107 16.09 -0.83 2.66
CA SER A 107 15.69 -0.90 4.08
C SER A 107 15.39 0.48 4.68
N GLN A 108 16.02 1.54 4.19
CA GLN A 108 15.78 2.92 4.62
C GLN A 108 14.32 3.35 4.45
N TYR A 109 13.65 2.90 3.38
CA TYR A 109 12.23 3.20 3.16
C TYR A 109 11.34 2.74 4.32
N TYR A 110 11.67 1.60 4.94
CA TYR A 110 10.91 1.03 6.05
C TYR A 110 11.20 1.71 7.38
N LEU A 111 12.40 2.29 7.53
CA LEU A 111 12.75 3.10 8.70
C LEU A 111 12.03 4.45 8.68
N ASP A 112 11.89 5.06 7.50
CA ASP A 112 11.27 6.37 7.31
C ASP A 112 9.74 6.32 7.25
N ASN A 113 9.14 5.15 7.02
CA ASN A 113 7.70 5.00 6.82
C ASN A 113 7.06 4.03 7.82
N ASN A 114 5.98 4.46 8.45
CA ASN A 114 5.22 3.61 9.36
C ASN A 114 4.54 2.45 8.61
N SER A 115 4.59 1.23 9.16
CA SER A 115 3.99 0.01 8.60
C SER A 115 2.50 0.16 8.31
N GLY A 116 1.75 0.88 9.15
CA GLY A 116 0.33 1.17 8.94
C GLY A 116 0.08 2.01 7.69
N HIS A 117 0.94 3.00 7.41
CA HIS A 117 0.85 3.82 6.20
C HIS A 117 1.13 3.00 4.93
N ILE A 118 2.16 2.15 4.96
CA ILE A 118 2.49 1.25 3.84
C ILE A 118 1.32 0.29 3.57
N THR A 119 0.77 -0.32 4.61
CA THR A 119 -0.39 -1.23 4.51
C THR A 119 -1.61 -0.52 3.93
N ALA A 120 -1.91 0.71 4.37
CA ALA A 120 -3.02 1.50 3.85
C ALA A 120 -2.83 1.84 2.36
N LYS A 121 -1.61 2.14 1.92
CA LYS A 121 -1.31 2.38 0.49
C LYS A 121 -1.65 1.15 -0.37
N ILE A 122 -1.32 -0.06 0.09
CA ILE A 122 -1.59 -1.30 -0.66
C ILE A 122 -3.08 -1.68 -0.64
N MET A 123 -3.69 -1.64 0.54
CA MET A 123 -5.05 -2.16 0.71
C MET A 123 -6.10 -1.16 0.27
N TYR A 124 -6.00 0.08 0.72
CA TYR A 124 -7.01 1.11 0.53
C TYR A 124 -6.81 1.93 -0.74
N ASN A 125 -5.58 2.46 -0.97
CA ASN A 125 -5.36 3.35 -2.11
C ASN A 125 -5.44 2.60 -3.44
N VAL A 126 -4.98 1.34 -3.53
CA VAL A 126 -5.13 0.51 -4.74
C VAL A 126 -6.61 0.26 -5.04
N GLU A 127 -7.44 0.01 -4.02
CA GLU A 127 -8.86 -0.19 -4.20
C GLU A 127 -9.57 1.11 -4.63
N GLN A 128 -9.26 2.23 -4.00
CA GLN A 128 -9.79 3.55 -4.40
C GLN A 128 -9.40 3.94 -5.82
N LEU A 129 -8.13 3.78 -6.19
CA LEU A 129 -7.62 4.02 -7.53
C LEU A 129 -8.43 3.22 -8.56
N THR A 130 -8.63 1.93 -8.31
CA THR A 130 -9.28 1.03 -9.26
C THR A 130 -10.77 1.30 -9.33
N ALA A 131 -11.44 1.45 -8.18
CA ALA A 131 -12.86 1.77 -8.13
C ALA A 131 -13.17 3.09 -8.85
N ALA A 132 -12.39 4.14 -8.58
CA ALA A 132 -12.57 5.42 -9.24
C ALA A 132 -12.34 5.35 -10.75
N SER A 133 -11.35 4.57 -11.21
CA SER A 133 -11.01 4.44 -12.63
C SER A 133 -12.05 3.64 -13.39
N THR A 134 -12.40 2.44 -12.90
CA THR A 134 -13.34 1.54 -13.58
C THR A 134 -14.77 2.04 -13.49
N GLU A 135 -15.20 2.62 -12.35
CA GLU A 135 -16.52 3.24 -12.24
C GLU A 135 -16.66 4.50 -13.09
N SER A 136 -15.60 5.31 -13.18
CA SER A 136 -15.62 6.49 -14.05
C SER A 136 -15.72 6.09 -15.51
N LEU A 137 -14.93 5.11 -15.96
CA LEU A 137 -15.00 4.58 -17.32
C LEU A 137 -16.37 3.96 -17.62
N ARG A 138 -16.90 3.14 -16.70
CA ARG A 138 -18.25 2.59 -16.79
C ARG A 138 -19.28 3.70 -16.99
N THR A 139 -19.24 4.73 -16.14
CA THR A 139 -20.19 5.83 -16.21
C THR A 139 -20.05 6.61 -17.52
N ILE A 140 -18.83 6.89 -17.97
CA ILE A 140 -18.58 7.58 -19.24
C ILE A 140 -19.12 6.76 -20.41
N VAL A 141 -18.81 5.47 -20.48
CA VAL A 141 -19.26 4.60 -21.57
C VAL A 141 -20.76 4.42 -21.54
N GLN A 142 -21.33 4.03 -20.40
CA GLN A 142 -22.76 3.76 -20.27
C GLN A 142 -23.59 5.02 -20.51
N GLN A 143 -23.31 6.09 -19.77
CA GLN A 143 -24.11 7.30 -19.85
C GLN A 143 -23.80 8.11 -21.12
N GLY A 144 -22.56 8.01 -21.63
CA GLY A 144 -22.18 8.57 -22.93
C GLY A 144 -22.96 7.94 -24.08
N LEU A 145 -23.02 6.59 -24.12
CA LEU A 145 -23.80 5.87 -25.14
C LEU A 145 -25.30 6.18 -25.05
N ILE A 146 -25.86 6.23 -23.83
CA ILE A 146 -27.27 6.61 -23.62
C ILE A 146 -27.51 8.05 -24.11
N THR A 147 -26.63 8.99 -23.77
CA THR A 147 -26.74 10.39 -24.21
C THR A 147 -26.68 10.49 -25.73
N LEU A 148 -25.73 9.81 -26.38
CA LEU A 148 -25.59 9.81 -27.83
C LEU A 148 -26.80 9.17 -28.52
N ALA A 149 -27.33 8.06 -28.00
CA ALA A 149 -28.50 7.39 -28.55
C ALA A 149 -29.77 8.24 -28.43
N LEU A 150 -29.99 8.85 -27.24
CA LEU A 150 -31.13 9.75 -27.05
C LEU A 150 -31.02 11.03 -27.88
N LEU A 151 -29.84 11.66 -27.98
CA LEU A 151 -29.62 12.82 -28.84
C LEU A 151 -29.81 12.46 -30.32
N GLY A 152 -29.30 11.33 -30.77
CA GLY A 152 -29.53 10.82 -32.12
C GLY A 152 -31.02 10.65 -32.43
N TYR A 153 -31.79 10.06 -31.50
CA TYR A 153 -33.23 9.92 -31.63
C TYR A 153 -33.95 11.29 -31.68
N LEU A 154 -33.59 12.24 -30.82
CA LEU A 154 -34.18 13.58 -30.77
C LEU A 154 -33.88 14.38 -32.06
N ILE A 155 -32.66 14.32 -32.60
CA ILE A 155 -32.29 14.94 -33.85
C ILE A 155 -33.07 14.33 -35.03
N TYR A 156 -33.19 13.00 -35.05
CA TYR A 156 -33.97 12.28 -36.06
C TYR A 156 -35.43 12.63 -35.99
N SER A 157 -36.03 12.74 -34.80
CA SER A 157 -37.43 13.05 -34.58
C SER A 157 -37.74 14.51 -34.92
N ASN A 158 -36.99 15.48 -34.39
CA ASN A 158 -37.13 16.90 -34.71
C ASN A 158 -35.84 17.67 -34.38
N TRP A 159 -35.01 17.92 -35.41
CA TRP A 159 -33.75 18.62 -35.25
C TRP A 159 -33.88 20.07 -34.79
N ARG A 160 -34.97 20.77 -35.18
CA ARG A 160 -35.23 22.18 -34.82
C ARG A 160 -35.45 22.31 -33.31
N LEU A 161 -36.29 21.46 -32.73
CA LEU A 161 -36.54 21.43 -31.29
C LEU A 161 -35.29 21.00 -30.50
N THR A 162 -34.51 20.08 -31.05
CA THR A 162 -33.26 19.61 -30.43
C THR A 162 -32.20 20.72 -30.38
N LEU A 163 -32.10 21.58 -31.38
CA LEU A 163 -31.24 22.76 -31.35
C LEU A 163 -31.59 23.68 -30.16
N CYS A 164 -32.86 23.87 -29.85
CA CYS A 164 -33.29 24.65 -28.69
C CYS A 164 -32.77 24.08 -27.39
N ILE A 165 -32.76 22.72 -27.22
CA ILE A 165 -32.20 22.05 -26.03
C ILE A 165 -30.68 22.27 -25.98
N LEU A 166 -30.00 22.13 -27.11
CA LEU A 166 -28.53 22.25 -27.17
C LEU A 166 -28.02 23.65 -26.81
N ILE A 167 -28.83 24.71 -26.98
CA ILE A 167 -28.48 26.09 -26.56
C ILE A 167 -28.23 26.14 -25.04
N PHE A 168 -28.89 25.29 -24.23
CA PHE A 168 -28.66 25.24 -22.78
C PHE A 168 -27.43 24.42 -22.36
N ALA A 169 -26.87 23.60 -23.26
CA ALA A 169 -25.72 22.75 -22.95
C ALA A 169 -24.48 23.53 -22.47
N PRO A 170 -24.07 24.66 -23.11
CA PRO A 170 -22.94 25.44 -22.61
C PRO A 170 -23.19 26.06 -21.22
N LEU A 171 -24.44 26.49 -20.92
CA LEU A 171 -24.79 27.00 -19.60
C LEU A 171 -24.63 25.92 -18.51
N ILE A 172 -25.11 24.72 -18.79
CA ILE A 172 -24.92 23.55 -17.89
C ILE A 172 -23.44 23.25 -17.73
N GLY A 173 -22.66 23.25 -18.81
CA GLY A 173 -21.21 23.02 -18.80
C GLY A 173 -20.43 24.03 -17.93
N LEU A 174 -20.79 25.31 -18.00
CA LEU A 174 -20.18 26.37 -17.15
C LEU A 174 -20.50 26.19 -15.68
N LEU A 175 -21.74 25.84 -15.33
CA LEU A 175 -22.15 25.57 -13.95
C LEU A 175 -21.40 24.37 -13.37
N ILE A 176 -21.31 23.27 -14.13
CA ILE A 176 -20.58 22.07 -13.75
C ILE A 176 -19.10 22.42 -13.49
N ARG A 177 -18.47 23.18 -14.38
CA ARG A 177 -17.06 23.57 -14.23
C ARG A 177 -16.82 24.39 -12.96
N LYS A 178 -17.74 25.32 -12.65
CA LYS A 178 -17.68 26.13 -11.43
C LYS A 178 -17.88 25.29 -10.16
N ALA A 179 -18.87 24.38 -10.17
CA ALA A 179 -19.13 23.44 -9.08
C ALA A 179 -17.93 22.50 -8.84
N ALA A 180 -17.37 21.92 -9.91
CA ALA A 180 -16.22 21.03 -9.83
C ALA A 180 -14.98 21.71 -9.21
N LYS A 181 -14.69 22.97 -9.60
CA LYS A 181 -13.58 23.74 -9.02
C LYS A 181 -13.77 23.98 -7.51
N ARG A 182 -15.00 24.28 -7.08
CA ARG A 182 -15.33 24.51 -5.67
C ARG A 182 -15.30 23.21 -4.88
N MET A 183 -15.81 22.10 -5.43
CA MET A 183 -15.76 20.77 -4.85
C MET A 183 -14.32 20.32 -4.61
N ARG A 184 -13.43 20.48 -5.60
CA ARG A 184 -12.00 20.12 -5.44
C ARG A 184 -11.36 20.83 -4.25
N LYS A 185 -11.60 22.15 -4.11
CA LYS A 185 -11.06 22.92 -2.97
C LYS A 185 -11.57 22.40 -1.62
N LEU A 186 -12.87 22.13 -1.52
CA LEU A 186 -13.49 21.62 -0.29
C LEU A 186 -13.06 20.19 0.01
N SER A 187 -12.89 19.34 -1.00
CA SER A 187 -12.42 17.97 -0.83
C SER A 187 -11.02 17.91 -0.23
N ILE A 188 -10.09 18.77 -0.70
CA ILE A 188 -8.74 18.87 -0.12
C ILE A 188 -8.84 19.28 1.37
N GLN A 189 -9.64 20.29 1.69
CA GLN A 189 -9.81 20.74 3.09
C GLN A 189 -10.41 19.67 4.00
N VAL A 190 -11.32 18.82 3.50
CA VAL A 190 -11.88 17.70 4.26
C VAL A 190 -10.82 16.61 4.47
N GLN A 191 -9.98 16.34 3.46
CA GLN A 191 -8.89 15.38 3.58
C GLN A 191 -7.83 15.83 4.61
N ASP A 192 -7.45 17.12 4.58
CA ASP A 192 -6.50 17.69 5.54
C ASP A 192 -7.01 17.53 6.97
N THR A 193 -8.26 17.95 7.22
CA THR A 193 -8.85 17.80 8.57
C THR A 193 -9.11 16.35 8.98
N MET A 194 -9.31 15.43 8.03
CA MET A 194 -9.37 13.99 8.35
C MET A 194 -7.99 13.45 8.74
N GLY A 195 -6.92 14.00 8.16
CA GLY A 195 -5.55 13.75 8.62
C GLY A 195 -5.35 14.12 10.08
N ASP A 196 -5.82 15.30 10.48
CA ASP A 196 -5.76 15.77 11.89
C ASP A 196 -6.56 14.84 12.83
N VAL A 197 -7.76 14.40 12.43
CA VAL A 197 -8.57 13.41 13.20
C VAL A 197 -7.80 12.11 13.38
N ASN A 198 -7.21 11.59 12.30
CA ASN A 198 -6.43 10.35 12.35
C ASN A 198 -5.20 10.49 13.27
N HIS A 199 -4.54 11.64 13.24
CA HIS A 199 -3.39 11.93 14.10
C HIS A 199 -3.79 11.87 15.59
N VAL A 200 -4.88 12.53 15.98
CA VAL A 200 -5.40 12.51 17.37
C VAL A 200 -5.73 11.07 17.80
N VAL A 201 -6.41 10.28 16.94
CA VAL A 201 -6.73 8.88 17.25
C VAL A 201 -5.47 8.05 17.43
N GLN A 202 -4.51 8.17 16.53
CA GLN A 202 -3.27 7.38 16.55
C GLN A 202 -2.43 7.73 17.78
N GLU A 203 -2.31 9.00 18.12
CA GLU A 203 -1.60 9.48 19.32
C GLU A 203 -2.25 8.94 20.60
N THR A 204 -3.59 9.05 20.71
CA THR A 204 -4.35 8.56 21.86
C THR A 204 -4.27 7.03 22.02
N VAL A 205 -4.35 6.28 20.92
CA VAL A 205 -4.24 4.80 20.94
C VAL A 205 -2.84 4.37 21.34
N ASN A 206 -1.81 4.99 20.78
CA ASN A 206 -0.42 4.69 21.11
C ASN A 206 -0.08 5.07 22.55
N GLY A 207 -0.63 6.19 23.02
CA GLY A 207 -0.46 6.71 24.37
C GLY A 207 -1.49 6.21 25.39
N HIS A 208 -2.29 5.18 25.12
CA HIS A 208 -3.44 4.77 25.93
C HIS A 208 -3.11 4.50 27.39
N LEU A 209 -1.91 3.98 27.70
CA LEU A 209 -1.45 3.76 29.08
C LEU A 209 -1.23 5.10 29.79
N VAL A 210 -0.67 6.10 29.12
CA VAL A 210 -0.47 7.46 29.67
C VAL A 210 -1.83 8.12 29.89
N VAL A 211 -2.72 8.07 28.89
CA VAL A 211 -4.08 8.62 29.00
C VAL A 211 -4.83 8.02 30.19
N LYS A 212 -4.76 6.70 30.40
CA LYS A 212 -5.39 6.02 31.55
C LYS A 212 -4.68 6.32 32.85
N GLY A 213 -3.34 6.28 32.86
CA GLY A 213 -2.54 6.50 34.07
C GLY A 213 -2.64 7.90 34.65
N PHE A 214 -2.81 8.91 33.78
CA PHE A 214 -2.92 10.31 34.19
C PHE A 214 -4.35 10.86 34.16
N GLY A 215 -5.37 10.03 33.97
CA GLY A 215 -6.77 10.47 33.96
C GLY A 215 -7.12 11.40 32.78
N GLY A 216 -6.38 11.31 31.67
CA GLY A 216 -6.50 12.21 30.51
C GLY A 216 -7.70 11.95 29.59
N GLN A 217 -8.62 11.02 29.93
CA GLN A 217 -9.72 10.61 29.03
C GLN A 217 -10.61 11.79 28.61
N GLY A 218 -10.96 12.67 29.55
CA GLY A 218 -11.79 13.85 29.28
C GLY A 218 -11.10 14.84 28.35
N TYR A 219 -9.80 15.05 28.53
CA TYR A 219 -8.99 15.93 27.69
C TYR A 219 -8.92 15.40 26.22
N GLU A 220 -8.59 14.14 26.05
CA GLU A 220 -8.49 13.53 24.71
C GLU A 220 -9.87 13.44 24.02
N GLN A 221 -10.94 13.18 24.77
CA GLN A 221 -12.29 13.20 24.25
C GLN A 221 -12.69 14.58 23.73
N GLN A 222 -12.36 15.64 24.46
CA GLN A 222 -12.64 17.01 24.03
C GLN A 222 -11.81 17.38 22.78
N ARG A 223 -10.52 17.04 22.77
CA ARG A 223 -9.62 17.27 21.63
C ARG A 223 -10.12 16.57 20.38
N PHE A 224 -10.52 15.30 20.48
CA PHE A 224 -11.11 14.54 19.38
C PHE A 224 -12.42 15.17 18.90
N LYS A 225 -13.28 15.60 19.82
CA LYS A 225 -14.54 16.27 19.49
C LYS A 225 -14.32 17.55 18.69
N ASP A 226 -13.38 18.39 19.11
CA ASP A 226 -13.11 19.67 18.45
C ASP A 226 -12.56 19.46 17.04
N THR A 227 -11.62 18.53 16.87
CA THR A 227 -11.06 18.17 15.56
C THR A 227 -12.13 17.54 14.64
N SER A 228 -12.95 16.64 15.18
CA SER A 228 -14.07 16.03 14.45
C SER A 228 -15.15 17.04 14.05
N LEU A 229 -15.44 18.04 14.90
CA LEU A 229 -16.38 19.12 14.57
C LEU A 229 -15.88 19.99 13.42
N GLU A 230 -14.58 20.25 13.35
CA GLU A 230 -14.02 20.99 12.21
C GLU A 230 -14.15 20.19 10.91
N ASN A 231 -13.83 18.90 10.93
CA ASN A 231 -14.01 18.00 9.79
C ASN A 231 -15.49 17.93 9.36
N LEU A 232 -16.42 17.80 10.31
CA LEU A 232 -17.87 17.83 10.08
C LEU A 232 -18.31 19.13 9.37
N ARG A 233 -17.88 20.30 9.88
CA ARG A 233 -18.26 21.60 9.29
C ARG A 233 -17.77 21.74 7.85
N ARG A 234 -16.54 21.27 7.55
CA ARG A 234 -15.98 21.27 6.18
C ARG A 234 -16.70 20.28 5.29
N GLY A 235 -16.99 19.07 5.83
CA GLY A 235 -17.78 18.05 5.14
C GLY A 235 -19.17 18.54 4.76
N LEU A 236 -19.89 19.18 5.68
CA LEU A 236 -21.21 19.76 5.40
C LEU A 236 -21.17 20.84 4.29
N LYS A 237 -20.14 21.71 4.28
CA LYS A 237 -19.97 22.67 3.16
C LYS A 237 -19.78 21.98 1.82
N MET A 238 -19.05 20.85 1.79
CA MET A 238 -18.87 20.05 0.59
C MET A 238 -20.21 19.42 0.14
N VAL A 239 -20.97 18.83 1.09
CA VAL A 239 -22.29 18.22 0.83
C VAL A 239 -23.26 19.25 0.26
N VAL A 240 -23.29 20.50 0.77
CA VAL A 240 -24.13 21.57 0.23
C VAL A 240 -23.83 21.81 -1.25
N VAL A 241 -22.56 21.92 -1.63
CA VAL A 241 -22.19 22.14 -3.06
C VAL A 241 -22.60 20.93 -3.91
N GLN A 242 -22.40 19.72 -3.39
CA GLN A 242 -22.74 18.48 -4.07
C GLN A 242 -24.26 18.35 -4.29
N GLN A 243 -25.04 18.59 -3.24
CA GLN A 243 -26.49 18.44 -3.28
C GLN A 243 -27.18 19.55 -4.08
N LEU A 244 -26.64 20.79 -4.11
CA LEU A 244 -27.19 21.87 -4.90
C LEU A 244 -26.97 21.69 -6.41
N ASN A 245 -25.92 21.00 -6.82
CA ASN A 245 -25.61 20.82 -8.24
C ASN A 245 -26.75 20.11 -9.00
N SER A 246 -27.33 19.06 -8.42
CA SER A 246 -28.40 18.28 -9.04
C SER A 246 -29.69 19.07 -9.26
N PRO A 247 -30.28 19.73 -8.25
CA PRO A 247 -31.49 20.54 -8.42
C PRO A 247 -31.32 21.69 -9.42
N ILE A 248 -30.14 22.33 -9.44
CA ILE A 248 -29.87 23.43 -10.38
C ILE A 248 -29.86 22.91 -11.81
N VAL A 249 -29.16 21.79 -12.09
CA VAL A 249 -29.14 21.18 -13.42
C VAL A 249 -30.55 20.73 -13.83
N GLN A 250 -31.34 20.12 -12.91
CA GLN A 250 -32.72 19.74 -13.18
C GLN A 250 -33.61 20.95 -13.49
N LEU A 251 -33.46 22.04 -12.74
CA LEU A 251 -34.21 23.28 -12.99
C LEU A 251 -33.93 23.84 -14.40
N ILE A 252 -32.66 23.90 -14.81
CA ILE A 252 -32.26 24.37 -16.13
C ILE A 252 -32.84 23.43 -17.20
N MET A 253 -32.75 22.13 -17.02
CA MET A 253 -33.34 21.16 -17.94
C MET A 253 -34.87 21.29 -18.03
N SER A 254 -35.55 21.53 -16.89
CA SER A 254 -37.00 21.75 -16.86
C SER A 254 -37.40 23.05 -17.59
N ILE A 255 -36.61 24.13 -17.44
CA ILE A 255 -36.81 25.36 -18.17
C ILE A 255 -36.61 25.12 -19.67
N ALA A 256 -35.53 24.45 -20.07
CA ALA A 256 -35.28 24.11 -21.47
C ALA A 256 -36.44 23.28 -22.04
N LEU A 257 -36.89 22.26 -21.31
CA LEU A 257 -38.01 21.41 -21.72
C LEU A 257 -39.32 22.21 -21.85
N SER A 258 -39.61 23.09 -20.88
CA SER A 258 -40.79 23.96 -20.92
C SER A 258 -40.80 24.90 -22.16
N ILE A 259 -39.64 25.46 -22.49
CA ILE A 259 -39.49 26.32 -23.70
C ILE A 259 -39.71 25.46 -24.96
N VAL A 260 -39.14 24.28 -25.02
CA VAL A 260 -39.33 23.35 -26.13
C VAL A 260 -40.80 22.96 -26.27
N MET A 261 -41.48 22.62 -25.15
CA MET A 261 -42.92 22.34 -25.15
C MET A 261 -43.74 23.54 -25.68
N TRP A 262 -43.43 24.75 -25.22
CA TRP A 262 -44.11 25.96 -25.67
C TRP A 262 -43.91 26.21 -27.16
N ILE A 263 -42.69 25.99 -27.70
CA ILE A 263 -42.41 26.10 -29.13
C ILE A 263 -43.09 24.99 -29.92
N ALA A 264 -43.04 23.74 -29.44
CA ALA A 264 -43.62 22.59 -30.13
C ALA A 264 -45.15 22.62 -30.21
N LEU A 265 -45.84 23.31 -29.29
CA LEU A 265 -47.29 23.51 -29.29
C LEU A 265 -47.76 24.62 -30.24
N ARG A 266 -46.84 25.33 -30.95
CA ARG A 266 -47.24 26.27 -31.96
C ARG A 266 -47.86 25.59 -33.18
N PRO A 267 -48.94 26.17 -33.78
CA PRO A 267 -49.67 25.54 -34.89
C PRO A 267 -48.78 25.13 -36.05
N GLU A 268 -47.74 25.92 -36.33
CA GLU A 268 -46.80 25.73 -37.44
C GLU A 268 -45.94 24.46 -37.28
N ILE A 269 -45.74 23.97 -36.06
CA ILE A 269 -44.93 22.77 -35.76
C ILE A 269 -45.83 21.57 -35.43
N LEU A 270 -47.00 21.86 -34.85
CA LEU A 270 -47.94 20.83 -34.43
C LEU A 270 -48.63 20.13 -35.64
N GLN A 271 -48.77 20.83 -36.77
CA GLN A 271 -49.34 20.27 -37.99
C GLN A 271 -48.55 19.11 -38.59
N ASP A 272 -47.23 19.13 -38.41
CA ASP A 272 -46.31 18.11 -38.95
C ASP A 272 -45.94 17.00 -37.93
N THR A 273 -46.50 17.04 -36.70
CA THR A 273 -46.07 16.14 -35.61
C THR A 273 -47.24 15.36 -35.03
N SER A 274 -47.20 14.01 -35.01
CA SER A 274 -48.23 13.23 -34.37
C SER A 274 -48.19 13.38 -32.84
N ALA A 275 -49.31 13.20 -32.17
CA ALA A 275 -49.37 13.24 -30.69
C ALA A 275 -48.41 12.21 -30.07
N GLY A 276 -48.29 11.04 -30.70
CA GLY A 276 -47.33 9.98 -30.28
C GLY A 276 -45.87 10.46 -30.36
N GLN A 277 -45.49 11.09 -31.49
CA GLN A 277 -44.15 11.67 -31.70
C GLN A 277 -43.86 12.77 -30.69
N PHE A 278 -44.83 13.64 -30.41
CA PHE A 278 -44.67 14.71 -29.43
C PHE A 278 -44.37 14.18 -28.04
N VAL A 279 -45.18 13.23 -27.56
CA VAL A 279 -45.03 12.61 -26.22
C VAL A 279 -43.68 11.83 -26.12
N ALA A 280 -43.33 11.09 -27.17
CA ALA A 280 -42.06 10.36 -27.23
C ALA A 280 -40.85 11.31 -27.20
N TYR A 281 -40.94 12.44 -27.96
CA TYR A 281 -39.90 13.46 -27.97
C TYR A 281 -39.68 14.07 -26.58
N ILE A 282 -40.75 14.49 -25.91
CA ILE A 282 -40.68 15.09 -24.57
C ILE A 282 -40.14 14.08 -23.55
N THR A 283 -40.59 12.83 -23.66
CA THR A 283 -40.08 11.75 -22.78
C THR A 283 -38.59 11.50 -22.97
N ALA A 284 -38.14 11.37 -24.22
CA ALA A 284 -36.72 11.20 -24.55
C ALA A 284 -35.88 12.39 -24.11
N ALA A 285 -36.36 13.62 -24.28
CA ALA A 285 -35.71 14.84 -23.79
C ALA A 285 -35.60 14.88 -22.26
N GLY A 286 -36.64 14.45 -21.55
CA GLY A 286 -36.65 14.30 -20.09
C GLY A 286 -35.66 13.25 -19.60
N MET A 287 -35.54 12.14 -20.34
CA MET A 287 -34.61 11.04 -20.02
C MET A 287 -33.13 11.48 -20.11
N LEU A 288 -32.78 12.53 -20.85
CA LEU A 288 -31.41 13.07 -20.93
C LEU A 288 -30.89 13.61 -19.60
N SER A 289 -31.76 14.00 -18.68
CA SER A 289 -31.36 14.62 -17.41
C SER A 289 -30.48 13.70 -16.55
N ARG A 290 -30.76 12.40 -16.52
CA ARG A 290 -30.02 11.38 -15.74
C ARG A 290 -28.60 11.15 -16.26
N PRO A 291 -28.39 10.82 -17.55
CA PRO A 291 -27.06 10.63 -18.10
C PRO A 291 -26.19 11.88 -18.01
N ILE A 292 -26.73 13.05 -18.28
CA ILE A 292 -25.99 14.31 -18.18
C ILE A 292 -25.50 14.53 -16.75
N LYS A 293 -26.37 14.35 -15.75
CA LYS A 293 -25.99 14.41 -14.34
C LYS A 293 -24.88 13.42 -14.01
N ALA A 294 -25.04 12.15 -14.37
CA ALA A 294 -24.06 11.12 -14.08
C ALA A 294 -22.68 11.41 -14.70
N LEU A 295 -22.64 11.94 -15.93
CA LEU A 295 -21.41 12.39 -16.59
C LEU A 295 -20.74 13.56 -15.86
N THR A 296 -21.51 14.42 -15.20
CA THR A 296 -20.95 15.53 -14.39
C THR A 296 -20.32 15.03 -13.10
N ASP A 297 -20.95 14.05 -12.45
CA ASP A 297 -20.49 13.48 -11.18
C ASP A 297 -19.21 12.62 -11.34
N VAL A 298 -18.91 12.18 -12.56
CA VAL A 298 -17.68 11.42 -12.89
C VAL A 298 -16.40 12.19 -12.53
N ASN A 299 -16.40 13.52 -12.71
CA ASN A 299 -15.18 14.30 -12.46
C ASN A 299 -14.71 14.21 -10.99
N GLU A 300 -15.64 14.14 -10.03
CA GLU A 300 -15.31 13.93 -8.62
C GLU A 300 -14.64 12.57 -8.40
N LYS A 301 -15.20 11.51 -8.99
CA LYS A 301 -14.64 10.15 -8.89
C LYS A 301 -13.24 10.08 -9.49
N ILE A 302 -13.02 10.71 -10.64
CA ILE A 302 -11.70 10.81 -11.28
C ILE A 302 -10.70 11.51 -10.36
N GLN A 303 -11.07 12.63 -9.74
CA GLN A 303 -10.15 13.38 -8.85
C GLN A 303 -9.74 12.56 -7.62
N ARG A 304 -10.68 11.83 -7.00
CA ARG A 304 -10.37 10.91 -5.89
C ARG A 304 -9.43 9.79 -6.34
N GLY A 305 -9.70 9.17 -7.48
CA GLY A 305 -8.84 8.14 -8.04
C GLY A 305 -7.45 8.62 -8.41
N MET A 306 -7.35 9.87 -8.89
CA MET A 306 -6.05 10.48 -9.20
C MET A 306 -5.19 10.68 -7.94
N ALA A 307 -5.77 11.10 -6.81
CA ALA A 307 -5.04 11.22 -5.56
C ALA A 307 -4.51 9.85 -5.09
N ALA A 308 -5.33 8.81 -5.16
CA ALA A 308 -4.92 7.43 -4.85
C ALA A 308 -3.86 6.92 -5.84
N ALA A 309 -3.99 7.26 -7.14
CA ALA A 309 -3.01 6.91 -8.17
C ALA A 309 -1.62 7.49 -7.90
N HIS A 310 -1.56 8.77 -7.53
CA HIS A 310 -0.29 9.41 -7.15
C HIS A 310 0.39 8.66 -6.02
N SER A 311 -0.33 8.33 -4.95
CA SER A 311 0.21 7.62 -3.79
C SER A 311 0.71 6.20 -4.13
N VAL A 312 0.04 5.48 -5.04
CA VAL A 312 0.44 4.14 -5.47
C VAL A 312 1.64 4.20 -6.42
N PHE A 313 1.61 5.09 -7.42
CA PHE A 313 2.70 5.22 -8.39
C PHE A 313 3.95 5.82 -7.78
N GLU A 314 3.83 6.65 -6.73
CA GLU A 314 4.97 7.11 -5.94
C GLU A 314 5.80 5.93 -5.43
N ILE A 315 5.16 4.86 -4.89
CA ILE A 315 5.88 3.65 -4.46
C ILE A 315 6.51 2.91 -5.65
N LEU A 316 5.75 2.74 -6.74
CA LEU A 316 6.22 2.00 -7.91
C LEU A 316 7.41 2.69 -8.59
N ASP A 317 7.51 4.02 -8.48
CA ASP A 317 8.56 4.83 -9.08
C ASP A 317 9.79 5.03 -8.17
N LEU A 318 9.73 4.57 -6.89
CA LEU A 318 10.89 4.59 -6.00
C LEU A 318 12.04 3.75 -6.58
N PRO A 319 13.29 4.18 -6.41
CA PRO A 319 14.43 3.36 -6.78
C PRO A 319 14.44 2.06 -5.97
N GLU A 320 14.75 0.96 -6.64
CA GLU A 320 14.95 -0.33 -5.99
C GLU A 320 16.32 -0.38 -5.31
N GLU A 321 16.50 -1.35 -4.42
CA GLU A 321 17.77 -1.63 -3.80
C GLU A 321 18.83 -1.88 -4.90
N LYS A 322 19.97 -1.20 -4.80
CA LYS A 322 21.03 -1.30 -5.81
C LYS A 322 21.65 -2.69 -5.76
N ASN A 323 21.48 -3.48 -6.80
CA ASN A 323 22.14 -4.77 -6.99
C ASN A 323 22.99 -4.70 -8.26
N THR A 324 24.15 -4.03 -8.15
CA THR A 324 25.11 -3.86 -9.26
C THR A 324 26.12 -4.99 -9.33
N GLY A 325 26.29 -5.74 -8.24
CA GLY A 325 27.22 -6.84 -8.15
C GLY A 325 26.76 -8.06 -8.96
N THR A 326 27.71 -8.73 -9.58
CA THR A 326 27.50 -9.92 -10.41
C THR A 326 28.25 -11.14 -9.91
N LEU A 327 29.18 -10.95 -8.97
CA LEU A 327 30.00 -12.03 -8.42
C LEU A 327 29.20 -12.84 -7.40
N THR A 328 29.38 -14.16 -7.43
CA THR A 328 28.78 -15.12 -6.50
C THR A 328 29.86 -15.99 -5.85
N PRO A 329 30.83 -15.40 -5.12
CA PRO A 329 31.90 -16.15 -4.52
C PRO A 329 31.41 -17.00 -3.34
N VAL A 330 32.15 -18.07 -3.02
CA VAL A 330 32.01 -18.76 -1.72
C VAL A 330 32.95 -18.06 -0.75
N LEU A 331 32.39 -17.41 0.27
CA LEU A 331 33.14 -16.62 1.24
C LEU A 331 33.67 -17.51 2.37
N LYS A 332 34.89 -17.20 2.85
CA LYS A 332 35.49 -17.83 4.02
C LYS A 332 35.23 -17.04 5.29
N GLY A 333 35.13 -15.71 5.17
CA GLY A 333 34.78 -14.85 6.27
C GLY A 333 35.83 -13.83 6.71
N ASN A 334 36.86 -13.57 5.89
CA ASN A 334 37.73 -12.42 6.16
C ASN A 334 37.02 -11.13 5.77
N ILE A 335 37.04 -10.12 6.65
CA ILE A 335 36.32 -8.87 6.42
C ILE A 335 37.29 -7.69 6.64
N ASP A 336 37.41 -6.83 5.64
CA ASP A 336 38.21 -5.62 5.75
C ASP A 336 37.37 -4.38 5.50
N PHE A 337 37.34 -3.45 6.45
CA PHE A 337 36.81 -2.11 6.31
C PHE A 337 37.94 -1.15 6.00
N LYS A 338 37.86 -0.45 4.88
CA LYS A 338 38.89 0.51 4.43
C LYS A 338 38.30 1.89 4.26
N ASP A 339 38.67 2.81 5.16
CA ASP A 339 38.24 4.21 5.18
C ASP A 339 36.73 4.42 5.04
N VAL A 340 35.94 3.54 5.69
CA VAL A 340 34.49 3.51 5.58
C VAL A 340 33.87 4.73 6.25
N ASN A 341 33.07 5.46 5.49
CA ASN A 341 32.24 6.54 5.97
C ASN A 341 30.75 6.24 5.69
N LEU A 342 29.91 6.59 6.63
CA LEU A 342 28.46 6.51 6.47
C LEU A 342 27.80 7.80 6.96
N VAL A 343 27.08 8.48 6.05
CA VAL A 343 26.26 9.65 6.32
C VAL A 343 24.81 9.31 5.98
N TYR A 344 23.92 9.47 6.95
CA TYR A 344 22.48 9.29 6.74
C TYR A 344 21.86 10.47 5.97
N VAL A 345 20.66 10.29 5.46
CA VAL A 345 19.94 11.29 4.63
C VAL A 345 19.70 12.61 5.40
N ASP A 346 19.55 12.55 6.72
CA ASP A 346 19.41 13.71 7.62
C ASP A 346 20.71 14.46 7.86
N GLY A 347 21.82 14.01 7.26
CA GLY A 347 23.14 14.58 7.42
C GLY A 347 23.92 14.07 8.63
N TYR A 348 23.35 13.16 9.43
CA TYR A 348 24.07 12.55 10.55
C TYR A 348 25.15 11.59 10.04
N GLN A 349 26.41 11.84 10.41
CA GLN A 349 27.53 10.97 10.07
C GLN A 349 27.72 9.90 11.15
N ALA A 350 27.38 8.66 10.82
CA ALA A 350 27.41 7.52 11.73
C ALA A 350 28.76 6.80 11.82
N LEU A 351 29.56 6.86 10.74
CA LEU A 351 30.92 6.30 10.70
C LEU A 351 31.88 7.29 10.06
N HIS A 352 33.09 7.38 10.64
CA HIS A 352 34.12 8.33 10.24
C HIS A 352 35.47 7.61 9.99
N ASN A 353 35.86 7.45 8.72
CA ASN A 353 37.11 6.81 8.30
C ASN A 353 37.38 5.52 9.10
N PHE A 354 36.35 4.67 9.13
CA PHE A 354 36.37 3.44 9.94
C PHE A 354 37.24 2.39 9.24
N ASN A 355 38.28 1.91 9.94
CA ASN A 355 39.22 0.92 9.47
C ASN A 355 39.25 -0.26 10.45
N LEU A 356 38.96 -1.48 9.98
CA LEU A 356 38.94 -2.69 10.78
C LEU A 356 39.21 -3.89 9.87
N SER A 357 40.06 -4.80 10.29
CA SER A 357 40.26 -6.10 9.65
C SER A 357 39.86 -7.20 10.61
N VAL A 358 39.05 -8.13 10.13
CA VAL A 358 38.51 -9.29 10.86
C VAL A 358 38.98 -10.55 10.13
N LYS A 359 39.60 -11.48 10.83
CA LYS A 359 40.09 -12.73 10.26
C LYS A 359 39.00 -13.80 10.23
N GLU A 360 39.14 -14.75 9.32
CA GLU A 360 38.31 -15.96 9.28
C GLU A 360 38.29 -16.65 10.66
N GLY A 361 37.09 -16.95 11.16
CA GLY A 361 36.86 -17.60 12.43
C GLY A 361 37.04 -16.71 13.68
N GLU A 362 37.41 -15.43 13.51
CA GLU A 362 37.60 -14.49 14.63
C GLU A 362 36.25 -14.00 15.16
N THR A 363 36.11 -13.98 16.48
CA THR A 363 34.98 -13.37 17.18
C THR A 363 35.32 -11.97 17.66
N ILE A 364 34.65 -10.96 17.12
CA ILE A 364 34.82 -9.57 17.52
C ILE A 364 33.62 -9.06 18.30
N ALA A 365 33.87 -8.50 19.49
CA ALA A 365 32.85 -7.79 20.26
C ALA A 365 32.89 -6.28 19.99
N LEU A 366 31.81 -5.72 19.46
CA LEU A 366 31.62 -4.27 19.28
C LEU A 366 31.02 -3.68 20.57
N VAL A 367 31.74 -2.80 21.23
CA VAL A 367 31.38 -2.18 22.50
C VAL A 367 31.36 -0.66 22.34
N GLY A 368 30.44 0.04 23.00
CA GLY A 368 30.35 1.49 22.95
C GLY A 368 28.98 2.01 23.35
N ARG A 369 28.87 3.31 23.59
CA ARG A 369 27.61 3.97 23.97
C ARG A 369 26.54 3.82 22.88
N SER A 370 25.27 4.04 23.27
CA SER A 370 24.20 4.18 22.26
C SER A 370 24.54 5.31 21.27
N GLY A 371 24.33 5.08 19.97
CA GLY A 371 24.70 6.03 18.92
C GLY A 371 26.18 5.99 18.49
N ALA A 372 27.02 5.09 19.02
CA ALA A 372 28.41 4.95 18.61
C ALA A 372 28.63 4.42 17.19
N GLY A 373 27.58 3.99 16.47
CA GLY A 373 27.67 3.49 15.10
C GLY A 373 27.69 1.97 14.95
N LYS A 374 27.54 1.19 16.04
CA LYS A 374 27.61 -0.29 16.01
C LYS A 374 26.59 -0.94 15.08
N THR A 375 25.32 -0.60 15.24
CA THR A 375 24.24 -1.11 14.37
C THR A 375 24.39 -0.64 12.92
N SER A 376 24.89 0.58 12.71
CA SER A 376 25.18 1.09 11.37
C SER A 376 26.26 0.26 10.68
N LEU A 377 27.32 -0.12 11.42
CA LEU A 377 28.40 -0.96 10.91
C LEU A 377 27.90 -2.34 10.44
N VAL A 378 27.10 -3.03 11.25
CA VAL A 378 26.59 -4.36 10.89
C VAL A 378 25.56 -4.31 9.75
N ASN A 379 24.79 -3.21 9.62
CA ASN A 379 23.87 -3.02 8.52
C ASN A 379 24.60 -2.83 7.17
N LEU A 380 25.82 -2.28 7.17
CA LEU A 380 26.64 -2.18 5.96
C LEU A 380 27.11 -3.55 5.48
N LEU A 381 27.42 -4.49 6.38
CA LEU A 381 27.90 -5.84 6.01
C LEU A 381 26.87 -6.65 5.22
N VAL A 382 25.59 -6.47 5.51
CA VAL A 382 24.49 -7.13 4.78
C VAL A 382 23.89 -6.25 3.69
N ARG A 383 24.54 -5.08 3.44
CA ARG A 383 24.10 -4.07 2.48
C ARG A 383 22.62 -3.69 2.67
N PHE A 384 22.18 -3.51 3.92
CA PHE A 384 20.92 -2.81 4.21
C PHE A 384 21.06 -1.30 3.99
N GLN A 385 22.30 -0.84 3.96
CA GLN A 385 22.74 0.49 3.60
C GLN A 385 24.07 0.40 2.81
N ASP A 386 24.29 1.30 1.88
CA ASP A 386 25.56 1.41 1.18
C ASP A 386 26.49 2.40 1.90
N THR A 387 27.81 2.23 1.76
CA THR A 387 28.80 3.20 2.25
C THR A 387 28.68 4.52 1.50
N THR A 388 28.89 5.65 2.21
CA THR A 388 29.00 6.96 1.55
C THR A 388 30.35 7.10 0.83
N SER A 389 31.42 6.58 1.44
CA SER A 389 32.75 6.44 0.85
C SER A 389 33.53 5.35 1.58
N GLY A 390 34.65 4.93 1.00
CA GLY A 390 35.44 3.79 1.45
C GLY A 390 34.92 2.48 0.89
N GLN A 391 35.51 1.35 1.30
CA GLN A 391 35.20 0.02 0.78
C GLN A 391 35.09 -0.98 1.92
N ILE A 392 34.24 -1.97 1.74
CA ILE A 392 34.14 -3.15 2.61
C ILE A 392 34.45 -4.37 1.74
N LEU A 393 35.46 -5.10 2.12
CA LEU A 393 35.92 -6.27 1.37
C LEU A 393 35.58 -7.55 2.16
N PHE A 394 34.99 -8.54 1.47
CA PHE A 394 34.90 -9.91 1.94
C PHE A 394 35.89 -10.77 1.16
N ASP A 395 36.83 -11.40 1.86
CA ASP A 395 37.94 -12.19 1.27
C ASP A 395 38.65 -11.44 0.11
N GLY A 396 38.80 -10.11 0.27
CA GLY A 396 39.43 -9.26 -0.72
C GLY A 396 38.52 -8.77 -1.86
N ILE A 397 37.24 -9.19 -1.91
CA ILE A 397 36.26 -8.78 -2.91
C ILE A 397 35.37 -7.69 -2.32
N ASP A 398 35.20 -6.57 -3.05
CA ASP A 398 34.28 -5.51 -2.60
C ASP A 398 32.83 -6.04 -2.55
N ILE A 399 32.16 -5.79 -1.42
CA ILE A 399 30.76 -6.24 -1.25
C ILE A 399 29.80 -5.63 -2.28
N GLN A 400 30.18 -4.52 -2.93
CA GLN A 400 29.39 -3.90 -4.00
C GLN A 400 29.48 -4.69 -5.31
N ASP A 401 30.53 -5.47 -5.52
CA ASP A 401 30.73 -6.32 -6.70
C ASP A 401 30.05 -7.70 -6.51
N ILE A 402 29.66 -8.06 -5.28
CA ILE A 402 28.97 -9.30 -4.97
C ILE A 402 27.47 -9.14 -5.21
N GLU A 403 26.84 -10.13 -5.86
CA GLU A 403 25.38 -10.19 -5.99
C GLU A 403 24.73 -10.24 -4.61
N ILE A 404 23.73 -9.35 -4.38
CA ILE A 404 23.23 -9.06 -3.03
C ILE A 404 22.62 -10.28 -2.33
N ASN A 405 21.94 -11.16 -3.08
CA ASN A 405 21.39 -12.40 -2.49
C ASN A 405 22.51 -13.38 -2.17
N SER A 406 23.55 -13.47 -3.01
CA SER A 406 24.74 -14.29 -2.75
C SER A 406 25.46 -13.83 -1.49
N LEU A 407 25.64 -12.51 -1.30
CA LEU A 407 26.18 -11.94 -0.07
C LEU A 407 25.33 -12.31 1.15
N ARG A 408 24.02 -12.07 1.05
CA ARG A 408 23.08 -12.29 2.17
C ARG A 408 22.90 -13.76 2.52
N THR A 409 23.10 -14.70 1.60
CA THR A 409 23.07 -16.12 1.93
C THR A 409 24.23 -16.52 2.84
N GLN A 410 25.36 -15.84 2.74
CA GLN A 410 26.60 -16.14 3.44
C GLN A 410 26.82 -15.31 4.72
N VAL A 411 25.82 -14.51 5.12
CA VAL A 411 25.80 -13.79 6.40
C VAL A 411 24.55 -14.18 7.18
N ALA A 412 24.70 -14.82 8.31
CA ALA A 412 23.59 -15.05 9.25
C ALA A 412 23.48 -13.87 10.22
N MET A 413 22.26 -13.46 10.57
CA MET A 413 22.01 -12.34 11.48
C MET A 413 20.95 -12.69 12.50
N VAL A 414 21.23 -12.42 13.77
CA VAL A 414 20.26 -12.48 14.88
C VAL A 414 20.09 -11.06 15.42
N ASN A 415 18.95 -10.47 15.15
CA ASN A 415 18.63 -9.09 15.56
C ASN A 415 18.14 -9.01 16.99
N GLN A 416 18.32 -7.85 17.62
CA GLN A 416 17.78 -7.53 18.95
C GLN A 416 16.27 -7.78 19.04
N GLN A 417 15.49 -7.29 18.05
CA GLN A 417 14.06 -7.54 17.94
C GLN A 417 13.80 -8.76 17.06
N VAL A 418 13.49 -9.87 17.70
CA VAL A 418 13.19 -11.11 16.99
C VAL A 418 11.81 -11.04 16.35
N VAL A 419 11.76 -11.17 15.04
CA VAL A 419 10.53 -11.27 14.27
C VAL A 419 10.22 -12.75 13.97
N LEU A 420 9.06 -13.21 14.45
CA LEU A 420 8.49 -14.51 14.12
C LEU A 420 7.21 -14.32 13.30
N PHE A 421 7.07 -15.12 12.25
CA PHE A 421 5.90 -15.09 11.38
C PHE A 421 4.78 -15.96 11.96
N ASN A 422 3.54 -15.64 11.64
CA ASN A 422 2.37 -16.47 12.01
C ASN A 422 2.33 -17.75 11.15
N ARG A 423 3.32 -18.59 11.35
CA ARG A 423 3.52 -19.90 10.72
C ARG A 423 3.87 -20.91 11.80
N THR A 424 4.16 -22.16 11.42
CA THR A 424 4.65 -23.18 12.37
C THR A 424 6.02 -22.82 12.93
N VAL A 425 6.41 -23.44 14.05
CA VAL A 425 7.78 -23.31 14.59
C VAL A 425 8.80 -23.78 13.55
N ARG A 426 8.54 -24.92 12.89
CA ARG A 426 9.36 -25.44 11.79
C ARG A 426 9.58 -24.39 10.70
N ASP A 427 8.50 -23.78 10.19
CA ASP A 427 8.58 -22.77 9.12
C ASP A 427 9.26 -21.47 9.58
N ASN A 428 9.30 -21.18 10.87
CA ASN A 428 10.05 -20.06 11.42
C ASN A 428 11.54 -20.37 11.55
N ILE A 429 11.94 -21.60 11.80
CA ILE A 429 13.35 -22.02 11.79
C ILE A 429 13.84 -22.17 10.36
N ALA A 430 13.11 -22.91 9.51
CA ALA A 430 13.40 -23.14 8.11
C ALA A 430 12.70 -22.08 7.23
N TYR A 431 13.12 -20.80 7.36
CA TYR A 431 12.49 -19.68 6.67
C TYR A 431 13.20 -19.34 5.35
N GLY A 432 12.40 -19.02 4.32
CA GLY A 432 12.89 -18.52 3.04
C GLY A 432 13.67 -19.59 2.26
N GLN A 433 14.93 -19.35 1.96
CA GLN A 433 15.78 -20.31 1.21
C GLN A 433 16.00 -21.65 1.93
N LEU A 434 15.71 -21.69 3.25
CA LEU A 434 15.84 -22.89 4.07
C LEU A 434 14.57 -23.75 4.13
N GLU A 435 13.52 -23.39 3.38
CA GLU A 435 12.20 -24.06 3.44
C GLU A 435 12.26 -25.57 3.12
N ASN A 436 13.23 -25.97 2.29
CA ASN A 436 13.48 -27.34 1.88
C ASN A 436 14.42 -28.14 2.83
N ALA A 437 14.85 -27.54 3.95
CA ALA A 437 15.63 -28.25 4.95
C ALA A 437 14.84 -29.44 5.52
N SER A 438 15.53 -30.56 5.74
CA SER A 438 14.92 -31.75 6.31
C SER A 438 14.50 -31.51 7.76
N ASP A 439 13.56 -32.32 8.27
CA ASP A 439 13.12 -32.19 9.65
C ASP A 439 14.26 -32.53 10.62
N GLU A 440 15.18 -33.44 10.24
CA GLU A 440 16.37 -33.78 11.00
C GLU A 440 17.32 -32.58 11.15
N GLU A 441 17.55 -31.81 10.09
CA GLU A 441 18.37 -30.60 10.09
C GLU A 441 17.73 -29.51 10.97
N VAL A 442 16.41 -29.31 10.85
CA VAL A 442 15.66 -28.36 11.69
C VAL A 442 15.73 -28.74 13.16
N ILE A 443 15.55 -30.02 13.48
CA ILE A 443 15.64 -30.53 14.86
C ILE A 443 17.07 -30.41 15.40
N ALA A 444 18.09 -30.71 14.60
CA ALA A 444 19.48 -30.55 14.99
C ALA A 444 19.82 -29.08 15.30
N ALA A 445 19.40 -28.14 14.44
CA ALA A 445 19.56 -26.70 14.68
C ALA A 445 18.83 -26.23 15.96
N ALA A 446 17.61 -26.73 16.19
CA ALA A 446 16.83 -26.39 17.37
C ALA A 446 17.47 -26.97 18.66
N LYS A 447 18.05 -28.17 18.62
CA LYS A 447 18.81 -28.74 19.72
C LYS A 447 20.07 -27.94 20.05
N ALA A 448 20.82 -27.56 19.01
CA ALA A 448 22.01 -26.71 19.16
C ALA A 448 21.68 -25.32 19.73
N ALA A 449 20.48 -24.79 19.43
CA ALA A 449 19.96 -23.54 19.99
C ALA A 449 19.26 -23.72 21.36
N TYR A 450 19.29 -24.88 21.98
CA TYR A 450 18.56 -25.19 23.20
C TYR A 450 17.06 -24.90 23.13
N ALA A 451 16.50 -25.04 21.95
CA ALA A 451 15.07 -24.74 21.65
C ALA A 451 14.20 -26.00 21.63
N HIS A 452 14.79 -27.20 21.42
CA HIS A 452 14.07 -28.44 21.20
C HIS A 452 13.09 -28.79 22.32
N ASP A 453 13.52 -28.71 23.56
CA ASP A 453 12.74 -29.18 24.70
C ASP A 453 11.47 -28.34 24.91
N PHE A 454 11.58 -27.00 24.86
CA PHE A 454 10.39 -26.18 24.96
C PHE A 454 9.49 -26.29 23.73
N ILE A 455 10.05 -26.52 22.52
CA ILE A 455 9.26 -26.74 21.31
C ILE A 455 8.43 -28.04 21.47
N MET A 456 9.03 -29.11 21.96
CA MET A 456 8.32 -30.39 22.21
C MET A 456 7.24 -30.26 23.28
N ALA A 457 7.37 -29.31 24.20
CA ALA A 457 6.35 -29.02 25.22
C ALA A 457 5.17 -28.22 24.67
N LEU A 458 5.25 -27.65 23.44
CA LEU A 458 4.13 -27.01 22.79
C LEU A 458 3.07 -28.03 22.32
N PRO A 459 1.78 -27.64 22.20
CA PRO A 459 0.68 -28.58 21.91
C PRO A 459 0.88 -29.46 20.67
N GLN A 460 1.58 -28.96 19.65
CA GLN A 460 1.85 -29.67 18.38
C GLN A 460 3.35 -29.71 18.06
N GLY A 461 4.23 -29.50 19.04
CA GLY A 461 5.67 -29.48 18.84
C GLY A 461 6.08 -28.49 17.73
N TYR A 462 6.89 -28.94 16.78
CA TYR A 462 7.35 -28.17 15.64
C TYR A 462 6.22 -27.67 14.71
N ASN A 463 5.07 -28.34 14.71
CA ASN A 463 3.89 -27.95 13.92
C ASN A 463 3.00 -26.93 14.62
N THR A 464 3.33 -26.50 15.81
CA THR A 464 2.60 -25.46 16.53
C THR A 464 2.68 -24.14 15.76
N LYS A 465 1.53 -23.57 15.42
CA LYS A 465 1.44 -22.22 14.82
C LYS A 465 1.70 -21.16 15.89
N LEU A 466 2.66 -20.31 15.61
CA LEU A 466 2.95 -19.14 16.43
C LEU A 466 1.97 -18.04 16.07
N GLY A 467 1.31 -17.45 17.05
CA GLY A 467 0.43 -16.28 16.82
C GLY A 467 1.18 -15.09 16.20
N ALA A 468 0.48 -13.99 15.98
CA ALA A 468 1.11 -12.77 15.47
C ALA A 468 2.34 -12.41 16.32
N GLN A 469 3.50 -12.29 15.70
CA GLN A 469 4.79 -11.99 16.33
C GLN A 469 5.24 -12.99 17.43
N GLY A 470 4.68 -14.20 17.47
CA GLY A 470 5.05 -15.19 18.50
C GLY A 470 4.66 -14.78 19.92
N LEU A 471 3.55 -14.07 20.09
CA LEU A 471 3.07 -13.57 21.40
C LEU A 471 2.86 -14.67 22.45
N ASN A 472 2.71 -15.93 22.03
CA ASN A 472 2.55 -17.09 22.91
C ASN A 472 3.88 -17.62 23.48
N LEU A 473 5.02 -17.02 23.09
CA LEU A 473 6.34 -17.44 23.53
C LEU A 473 6.99 -16.38 24.43
N SER A 474 7.81 -16.82 25.40
CA SER A 474 8.64 -15.89 26.15
C SER A 474 9.69 -15.20 25.25
N GLY A 475 10.26 -14.08 25.71
CA GLY A 475 11.35 -13.39 25.00
C GLY A 475 12.52 -14.33 24.69
N GLY A 476 12.94 -15.13 25.66
CA GLY A 476 14.02 -16.10 25.52
C GLY A 476 13.70 -17.24 24.54
N GLN A 477 12.45 -17.72 24.53
CA GLN A 477 12.01 -18.73 23.55
C GLN A 477 12.04 -18.21 22.13
N ARG A 478 11.56 -16.95 21.89
CA ARG A 478 11.65 -16.31 20.57
C ARG A 478 13.09 -16.18 20.10
N GLN A 479 13.98 -15.76 21.00
CA GLN A 479 15.40 -15.58 20.67
C GLN A 479 16.07 -16.90 20.30
N ARG A 480 15.80 -17.99 21.04
CA ARG A 480 16.34 -19.34 20.73
C ARG A 480 15.83 -19.85 19.35
N ILE A 481 14.61 -19.55 18.95
CA ILE A 481 14.13 -19.85 17.59
C ILE A 481 14.92 -19.04 16.54
N ALA A 482 15.20 -17.76 16.78
CA ALA A 482 16.01 -16.95 15.87
C ALA A 482 17.45 -17.47 15.77
N ILE A 483 18.04 -17.92 16.89
CA ILE A 483 19.37 -18.55 16.91
C ILE A 483 19.34 -19.88 16.13
N ALA A 484 18.31 -20.72 16.32
CA ALA A 484 18.14 -21.96 15.55
C ALA A 484 18.08 -21.68 14.03
N ARG A 485 17.39 -20.60 13.61
CA ARG A 485 17.38 -20.13 12.19
C ARG A 485 18.79 -19.78 11.71
N ALA A 486 19.58 -19.08 12.52
CA ALA A 486 20.95 -18.71 12.17
C ALA A 486 21.89 -19.93 12.12
N ILE A 487 21.72 -20.89 13.01
CA ILE A 487 22.47 -22.16 13.00
C ILE A 487 22.12 -22.98 11.75
N LEU A 488 20.83 -23.14 11.42
CA LEU A 488 20.37 -23.87 10.25
C LEU A 488 20.92 -23.27 8.95
N LYS A 489 21.01 -21.92 8.89
CA LYS A 489 21.55 -21.22 7.73
C LYS A 489 23.02 -21.56 7.46
N ASN A 490 23.78 -21.90 8.47
CA ASN A 490 25.18 -22.32 8.41
C ASN A 490 26.10 -21.41 7.59
N ALA A 491 25.92 -20.10 7.74
CA ALA A 491 26.70 -19.08 7.02
C ALA A 491 28.10 -18.90 7.62
N PRO A 492 29.15 -18.60 6.82
CA PRO A 492 30.51 -18.37 7.30
C PRO A 492 30.65 -17.12 8.18
N VAL A 493 29.77 -16.15 8.04
CA VAL A 493 29.72 -14.94 8.85
C VAL A 493 28.46 -14.90 9.67
N LEU A 494 28.59 -14.61 10.96
CA LEU A 494 27.50 -14.46 11.91
C LEU A 494 27.52 -13.05 12.51
N ILE A 495 26.37 -12.39 12.50
CA ILE A 495 26.14 -11.12 13.20
C ILE A 495 25.15 -11.35 14.33
N LEU A 496 25.54 -10.98 15.54
CA LEU A 496 24.68 -11.05 16.73
C LEU A 496 24.48 -9.63 17.27
N ASP A 497 23.21 -9.21 17.34
CA ASP A 497 22.82 -7.96 18.02
C ASP A 497 22.17 -8.35 19.36
N GLU A 498 22.97 -8.29 20.44
CA GLU A 498 22.63 -8.82 21.76
C GLU A 498 21.96 -7.75 22.64
N ALA A 499 20.63 -7.76 22.73
CA ALA A 499 19.93 -7.00 23.75
C ALA A 499 18.98 -7.93 24.54
N THR A 500 19.38 -8.27 25.73
CA THR A 500 18.68 -9.25 26.58
C THR A 500 18.30 -8.68 27.94
N SER A 501 18.18 -7.38 28.08
CA SER A 501 17.97 -6.64 29.33
C SER A 501 16.67 -6.93 30.11
N ALA A 502 15.83 -7.89 29.63
CA ALA A 502 14.54 -8.20 30.25
C ALA A 502 14.26 -9.72 30.36
N LEU A 503 15.30 -10.56 30.44
CA LEU A 503 15.14 -11.99 30.51
C LEU A 503 15.43 -12.51 31.94
N ASP A 504 14.76 -13.59 32.31
CA ASP A 504 15.07 -14.36 33.54
C ASP A 504 16.40 -15.09 33.41
N ASN A 505 17.03 -15.37 34.53
CA ASN A 505 18.38 -16.01 34.61
C ASN A 505 18.44 -17.36 33.90
N GLU A 506 17.36 -18.16 33.92
CA GLU A 506 17.30 -19.45 33.26
C GLU A 506 17.31 -19.33 31.75
N SER A 507 16.46 -18.43 31.21
CA SER A 507 16.42 -18.11 29.76
C SER A 507 17.77 -17.55 29.30
N GLU A 508 18.41 -16.74 30.10
CA GLU A 508 19.71 -16.17 29.85
C GLU A 508 20.80 -17.23 29.66
N TYR A 509 20.88 -18.20 30.57
CA TYR A 509 21.82 -19.31 30.49
C TYR A 509 21.69 -20.11 29.19
N PHE A 510 20.46 -20.47 28.80
CA PHE A 510 20.24 -21.20 27.57
C PHE A 510 20.54 -20.38 26.31
N ILE A 511 20.28 -19.09 26.32
CA ILE A 511 20.60 -18.20 25.20
C ILE A 511 22.11 -18.07 25.04
N GLN A 512 22.86 -17.89 26.14
CA GLN A 512 24.32 -17.81 26.07
C GLN A 512 24.91 -19.09 25.46
N ARG A 513 24.46 -20.24 25.89
CA ARG A 513 24.90 -21.51 25.30
C ARG A 513 24.50 -21.67 23.83
N ALA A 514 23.35 -21.15 23.45
CA ALA A 514 22.92 -21.14 22.07
C ALA A 514 23.79 -20.20 21.19
N PHE A 515 24.21 -19.04 21.73
CA PHE A 515 25.16 -18.17 21.08
C PHE A 515 26.54 -18.84 20.93
N ASP A 516 27.08 -19.45 22.02
CA ASP A 516 28.36 -20.16 21.98
C ASP A 516 28.33 -21.26 20.90
N ALA A 517 27.23 -21.99 20.77
CA ALA A 517 27.05 -22.99 19.73
C ALA A 517 26.96 -22.37 18.31
N ALA A 518 26.31 -21.21 18.17
CA ALA A 518 26.16 -20.53 16.88
C ALA A 518 27.47 -19.88 16.40
N MET A 519 28.35 -19.45 17.29
CA MET A 519 29.61 -18.79 16.97
C MET A 519 30.74 -19.75 16.54
N ARG A 520 30.63 -21.05 16.86
CA ARG A 520 31.66 -22.03 16.54
C ARG A 520 31.98 -22.10 15.07
N ASP A 521 33.28 -22.09 14.74
CA ASP A 521 33.82 -22.22 13.37
C ASP A 521 33.31 -21.17 12.38
N ARG A 522 33.00 -19.94 12.87
CA ARG A 522 32.49 -18.84 12.06
C ARG A 522 33.14 -17.52 12.45
N THR A 523 33.30 -16.64 11.44
CA THR A 523 33.63 -15.25 11.73
C THR A 523 32.41 -14.57 12.36
N THR A 524 32.58 -14.06 13.60
CA THR A 524 31.45 -13.51 14.34
C THR A 524 31.66 -12.05 14.72
N ILE A 525 30.67 -11.23 14.46
CA ILE A 525 30.62 -9.83 14.92
C ILE A 525 29.43 -9.71 15.89
N VAL A 526 29.73 -9.44 17.17
CA VAL A 526 28.73 -9.32 18.22
C VAL A 526 28.62 -7.86 18.66
N ILE A 527 27.41 -7.28 18.62
CA ILE A 527 27.11 -6.06 19.34
C ILE A 527 26.80 -6.47 20.77
N ALA A 528 27.84 -6.44 21.61
CA ALA A 528 27.76 -7.03 22.94
C ALA A 528 27.25 -6.03 23.97
N HIS A 529 26.26 -6.49 24.76
CA HIS A 529 25.72 -5.81 25.92
C HIS A 529 25.93 -6.61 27.22
N ARG A 530 26.59 -7.79 27.12
CA ARG A 530 26.86 -8.67 28.24
C ARG A 530 28.36 -8.83 28.44
N LEU A 531 28.74 -8.84 29.70
CA LEU A 531 30.15 -8.99 30.10
C LEU A 531 30.73 -10.35 29.63
N SER A 532 30.00 -11.43 29.80
CA SER A 532 30.45 -12.78 29.41
C SER A 532 30.75 -12.91 27.93
N THR A 533 29.95 -12.28 27.08
CA THR A 533 30.17 -12.27 25.61
C THR A 533 31.39 -11.41 25.23
N ILE A 534 31.59 -10.30 25.96
CA ILE A 534 32.72 -9.39 25.71
C ILE A 534 34.02 -10.04 26.12
N GLU A 535 34.06 -10.67 27.32
CA GLU A 535 35.26 -11.29 27.87
C GLU A 535 35.75 -12.48 27.05
N ASN A 536 34.83 -13.26 26.48
CA ASN A 536 35.13 -14.44 25.67
C ASN A 536 35.42 -14.13 24.19
N ALA A 537 35.33 -12.88 23.74
CA ALA A 537 35.66 -12.49 22.38
C ALA A 537 37.18 -12.49 22.16
N ASP A 538 37.62 -12.93 20.95
CA ASP A 538 39.04 -12.92 20.58
C ASP A 538 39.57 -11.48 20.56
N ARG A 539 38.73 -10.52 20.18
CA ARG A 539 39.07 -9.11 20.17
C ARG A 539 37.85 -8.23 20.45
N ILE A 540 38.06 -7.22 21.26
CA ILE A 540 37.09 -6.18 21.57
C ILE A 540 37.42 -4.94 20.78
N VAL A 541 36.44 -4.33 20.14
CA VAL A 541 36.54 -3.07 19.40
C VAL A 541 35.62 -2.04 20.09
N VAL A 542 36.23 -1.05 20.70
CA VAL A 542 35.52 0.02 21.39
C VAL A 542 35.25 1.15 20.41
N MET A 543 33.99 1.48 20.24
CA MET A 543 33.52 2.52 19.32
C MET A 543 32.98 3.73 20.10
N ASP A 544 33.37 4.92 19.67
CA ASP A 544 32.76 6.18 20.10
C ASP A 544 32.61 7.13 18.89
N LYS A 545 31.41 7.69 18.73
CA LYS A 545 31.07 8.65 17.65
C LYS A 545 31.55 8.18 16.27
N GLY A 546 31.30 6.93 15.92
CA GLY A 546 31.61 6.37 14.61
C GLY A 546 33.08 6.06 14.34
N ARG A 547 33.94 6.04 15.38
CA ARG A 547 35.37 5.74 15.28
C ARG A 547 35.77 4.65 16.24
N ILE A 548 36.81 3.91 15.92
CA ILE A 548 37.49 3.00 16.85
C ILE A 548 38.35 3.84 17.77
N VAL A 549 38.14 3.75 19.07
CA VAL A 549 38.93 4.42 20.10
C VAL A 549 39.97 3.49 20.75
N GLU A 550 39.59 2.21 20.92
CA GLU A 550 40.47 1.17 21.47
C GLU A 550 40.14 -0.18 20.83
N GLN A 551 41.15 -1.03 20.72
CA GLN A 551 40.99 -2.42 20.35
C GLN A 551 42.03 -3.30 21.04
N GLY A 552 41.65 -4.55 21.37
CA GLY A 552 42.52 -5.51 22.03
C GLY A 552 41.72 -6.62 22.71
N THR A 553 42.38 -7.53 23.41
CA THR A 553 41.74 -8.52 24.27
C THR A 553 41.20 -7.87 25.54
N HIS A 554 40.29 -8.56 26.26
CA HIS A 554 39.77 -8.09 27.55
C HIS A 554 40.90 -7.73 28.55
N ALA A 555 41.87 -8.62 28.71
CA ALA A 555 42.99 -8.38 29.63
C ALA A 555 43.84 -7.16 29.26
N GLU A 556 44.16 -6.96 27.98
CA GLU A 556 44.91 -5.81 27.50
C GLU A 556 44.18 -4.49 27.73
N LEU A 557 42.86 -4.46 27.46
CA LEU A 557 42.07 -3.24 27.58
C LEU A 557 41.79 -2.88 29.05
N ILE A 558 41.60 -3.84 29.94
CA ILE A 558 41.52 -3.61 31.38
C ILE A 558 42.82 -3.04 31.91
N ALA A 559 43.98 -3.60 31.48
CA ALA A 559 45.29 -3.10 31.90
C ALA A 559 45.59 -1.65 31.44
N LYS A 560 45.03 -1.24 30.27
CA LYS A 560 45.19 0.13 29.73
C LYS A 560 44.39 1.18 30.50
N GLN A 561 43.40 0.78 31.30
CA GLN A 561 42.48 1.68 32.05
C GLN A 561 41.89 2.81 31.21
N GLY A 562 41.63 2.54 29.94
CA GLY A 562 41.13 3.50 28.94
C GLY A 562 39.60 3.55 28.83
N ALA A 563 39.09 3.79 27.62
CA ALA A 563 37.67 3.91 27.35
C ALA A 563 36.91 2.61 27.64
N TYR A 564 37.49 1.44 27.35
CA TYR A 564 36.93 0.14 27.70
C TYR A 564 36.76 -0.03 29.21
N TYR A 565 37.80 0.26 30.00
CA TYR A 565 37.75 0.18 31.45
C TYR A 565 36.65 1.05 32.05
N GLN A 566 36.47 2.27 31.56
CA GLN A 566 35.40 3.16 32.00
C GLN A 566 34.01 2.61 31.67
N LEU A 567 33.84 1.99 30.50
CA LEU A 567 32.58 1.34 30.11
C LEU A 567 32.31 0.09 30.93
N HIS A 568 33.36 -0.69 31.25
CA HIS A 568 33.30 -1.86 32.08
C HIS A 568 32.83 -1.51 33.49
N GLN A 569 33.46 -0.55 34.15
CA GLN A 569 33.06 -0.12 35.51
C GLN A 569 31.62 0.37 35.55
N ARG A 570 31.20 1.22 34.60
CA ARG A 570 29.85 1.77 34.62
C ARG A 570 28.72 0.79 34.35
N ASN A 571 28.93 -0.17 33.47
CA ASN A 571 27.86 -1.05 33.00
C ASN A 571 27.81 -2.40 33.73
N PHE A 572 28.92 -2.84 34.40
CA PHE A 572 29.08 -4.21 34.84
C PHE A 572 29.55 -4.36 36.31
N GLU A 573 30.02 -3.29 36.95
CA GLU A 573 30.39 -3.33 38.39
C GLU A 573 29.30 -2.71 39.29
N GLU A 574 28.34 -1.95 38.74
CA GLU A 574 27.21 -1.38 39.48
C GLU A 574 25.97 -2.32 39.53
N ASN A 575 26.02 -3.49 38.89
CA ASN A 575 25.03 -4.56 38.98
C ASN A 575 25.62 -5.80 39.67
#